data_7c8ca829ee5a29308e8e85acd5803429
#
_entry.id   7c8ca829ee5a29308e8e85acd5803429
#
_cell.length_a   1.000
_cell.length_b   1.000
_cell.length_c   1.000
_cell.angle_alpha   90.00
_cell.angle_beta   90.00
_cell.angle_gamma   90.00
#
_symmetry.space_group_name_H-M   'P 1'
#
loop_
_entity.id
_entity.type
_entity.pdbx_description
1 polymer ?
#
loop_
_entity_poly.entity_id
_entity_poly.type
_entity_poly.pdbx_seq_one_letter_code
_entity_poly.pdbx_strand_id
1 'polypeptide(L)'
;NHSLATAKAHWESIKPTLSEAERKTHPARWCLAEVCNLHSPAIQMEAIHRVVFGAPAASLLLAAVEFCDQEGIEITNQRPQYEYHVLTARKQIKVGLRHCKSPLAVGVLEAMLGEYLAGHKEATVDYIHGESEVRRLAAEGNIGILLPEFQKDGLFPGVVQGGVLPKKTFSIGHAEEKRCYFECRRIRP
;
A
#
# COMPACT_ATOMS: atom_id res chain seq x y z
N ASN A 1 9.68 5.77 -0.69
CA ASN A 1 9.59 5.57 0.75
C ASN A 1 10.26 4.24 1.16
N HIS A 2 9.83 3.07 0.65
CA HIS A 2 10.43 1.77 1.02
C HIS A 2 11.91 1.67 0.65
N SER A 3 12.30 2.06 -0.55
CA SER A 3 13.71 2.00 -1.00
C SER A 3 14.62 2.85 -0.12
N LEU A 4 14.18 4.07 0.23
CA LEU A 4 14.93 4.95 1.14
C LEU A 4 14.98 4.40 2.57
N ALA A 5 13.88 3.83 3.07
CA ALA A 5 13.84 3.20 4.39
C ALA A 5 14.78 2.00 4.47
N THR A 6 14.80 1.15 3.43
CA THR A 6 15.70 -0.01 3.33
C THR A 6 17.16 0.45 3.24
N ALA A 7 17.47 1.47 2.42
CA ALA A 7 18.82 2.01 2.32
C ALA A 7 19.31 2.60 3.64
N LYS A 8 18.43 3.30 4.37
CA LYS A 8 18.74 3.81 5.71
C LYS A 8 19.00 2.68 6.69
N ALA A 9 18.13 1.66 6.75
CA ALA A 9 18.32 0.50 7.63
C ALA A 9 19.65 -0.22 7.35
N HIS A 10 19.99 -0.42 6.08
CA HIS A 10 21.29 -0.98 5.69
C HIS A 10 22.45 -0.11 6.18
N TRP A 11 22.39 1.21 5.96
CA TRP A 11 23.42 2.13 6.45
C TRP A 11 23.60 2.02 7.97
N GLU A 12 22.52 2.08 8.73
CA GLU A 12 22.57 2.00 10.19
C GLU A 12 23.11 0.64 10.68
N SER A 13 22.90 -0.45 9.94
CA SER A 13 23.42 -1.77 10.30
C SER A 13 24.94 -1.90 10.12
N ILE A 14 25.51 -1.26 9.09
CA ILE A 14 26.97 -1.33 8.83
C ILE A 14 27.77 -0.22 9.49
N LYS A 15 27.16 0.93 9.74
CA LYS A 15 27.82 2.13 10.30
C LYS A 15 28.62 1.85 11.60
N PRO A 16 28.16 1.01 12.56
CA PRO A 16 28.94 0.72 13.76
C PRO A 16 30.24 -0.03 13.50
N THR A 17 30.35 -0.78 12.39
CA THR A 17 31.52 -1.57 12.04
C THR A 17 32.61 -0.77 11.32
N LEU A 18 32.33 0.48 10.94
CA LEU A 18 33.20 1.35 10.17
C LEU A 18 33.92 2.35 11.07
N SER A 19 35.19 2.65 10.75
CA SER A 19 35.94 3.75 11.33
C SER A 19 35.31 5.11 10.95
N GLU A 20 35.67 6.18 11.68
CA GLU A 20 35.14 7.52 11.38
C GLU A 20 35.51 8.01 9.99
N ALA A 21 36.69 7.69 9.50
CA ALA A 21 37.14 8.05 8.14
C ALA A 21 36.31 7.33 7.07
N GLU A 22 36.10 6.03 7.24
CA GLU A 22 35.29 5.23 6.32
C GLU A 22 33.83 5.67 6.31
N ARG A 23 33.25 6.04 7.47
CA ARG A 23 31.86 6.55 7.54
C ARG A 23 31.66 7.79 6.68
N LYS A 24 32.68 8.66 6.54
CA LYS A 24 32.57 9.90 5.75
C LYS A 24 32.46 9.65 4.24
N THR A 25 33.10 8.60 3.76
CA THR A 25 33.24 8.31 2.32
C THR A 25 32.47 7.09 1.84
N HIS A 26 31.93 6.28 2.77
CA HIS A 26 31.25 5.03 2.40
C HIS A 26 30.06 5.25 1.47
N PRO A 27 29.97 4.52 0.35
CA PRO A 27 28.94 4.75 -0.66
C PRO A 27 27.49 4.50 -0.13
N ALA A 28 27.29 3.60 0.82
CA ALA A 28 25.98 3.34 1.41
C ALA A 28 25.43 4.49 2.28
N ARG A 29 26.27 5.48 2.63
CA ARG A 29 25.85 6.69 3.33
C ARG A 29 24.93 7.58 2.47
N TRP A 30 25.03 7.47 1.17
CA TRP A 30 24.40 8.35 0.21
C TRP A 30 23.35 7.60 -0.59
N CYS A 31 22.29 8.29 -0.94
CA CYS A 31 21.25 7.79 -1.83
C CYS A 31 20.98 8.83 -2.91
N LEU A 32 20.92 8.39 -4.16
CA LEU A 32 20.41 9.24 -5.22
C LEU A 32 18.89 9.40 -5.03
N ALA A 33 18.42 10.63 -4.99
CA ALA A 33 17.01 10.94 -4.85
C ALA A 33 16.63 12.08 -5.79
N GLU A 34 15.47 11.97 -6.39
CA GLU A 34 14.83 13.05 -7.12
C GLU A 34 13.84 13.75 -6.18
N VAL A 35 13.88 15.07 -6.15
CA VAL A 35 12.94 15.88 -5.37
C VAL A 35 11.94 16.50 -6.33
N CYS A 36 10.68 16.08 -6.21
CA CYS A 36 9.58 16.53 -7.05
C CYS A 36 8.57 17.35 -6.25
N ASN A 37 7.94 18.34 -6.91
CA ASN A 37 6.80 19.03 -6.32
C ASN A 37 5.58 18.10 -6.32
N LEU A 38 5.14 17.65 -5.16
CA LEU A 38 3.98 16.77 -4.99
C LEU A 38 2.71 17.34 -5.64
N HIS A 39 2.53 18.66 -5.56
CA HIS A 39 1.34 19.33 -6.10
C HIS A 39 1.42 19.61 -7.61
N SER A 40 2.50 19.20 -8.28
CA SER A 40 2.57 19.28 -9.74
C SER A 40 1.41 18.51 -10.38
N PRO A 41 0.68 19.11 -11.34
CA PRO A 41 -0.39 18.42 -12.05
C PRO A 41 0.11 17.21 -12.87
N ALA A 42 1.40 17.19 -13.22
CA ALA A 42 2.02 16.06 -13.91
C ALA A 42 2.17 14.81 -13.03
N ILE A 43 2.13 14.96 -11.70
CA ILE A 43 2.17 13.81 -10.79
C ILE A 43 0.75 13.36 -10.52
N GLN A 44 0.36 12.24 -11.12
CA GLN A 44 -0.91 11.57 -10.86
C GLN A 44 -0.65 10.38 -9.95
N MET A 45 -1.42 10.28 -8.87
CA MET A 45 -1.34 9.17 -7.91
C MET A 45 -2.58 8.30 -8.05
N GLU A 46 -2.39 7.08 -8.49
CA GLU A 46 -3.47 6.12 -8.67
C GLU A 46 -3.48 5.10 -7.55
N ALA A 47 -4.68 4.75 -7.08
CA ALA A 47 -4.83 3.69 -6.10
C ALA A 47 -4.34 2.36 -6.67
N ILE A 48 -3.63 1.59 -5.87
CA ILE A 48 -3.35 0.19 -6.17
C ILE A 48 -4.37 -0.64 -5.41
N HIS A 49 -5.12 -1.43 -6.15
CA HIS A 49 -6.19 -2.26 -5.63
C HIS A 49 -5.66 -3.61 -5.14
N ARG A 50 -6.53 -4.40 -4.53
CA ARG A 50 -6.19 -5.74 -4.04
C ARG A 50 -7.06 -6.78 -4.70
N VAL A 51 -6.47 -7.94 -4.98
CA VAL A 51 -7.22 -9.14 -5.34
C VAL A 51 -6.81 -10.26 -4.39
N VAL A 52 -7.79 -10.88 -3.76
CA VAL A 52 -7.58 -12.00 -2.84
C VAL A 52 -7.94 -13.29 -3.57
N PHE A 53 -7.00 -14.20 -3.61
CA PHE A 53 -7.11 -15.53 -4.21
C PHE A 53 -7.26 -16.58 -3.12
N GLY A 54 -7.92 -17.69 -3.45
CA GLY A 54 -8.04 -18.85 -2.54
C GLY A 54 -8.90 -18.61 -1.31
N ALA A 55 -9.71 -17.54 -1.29
CA ALA A 55 -10.58 -17.19 -0.17
C ALA A 55 -12.05 -17.22 -0.59
N PRO A 56 -12.95 -17.88 0.21
CA PRO A 56 -14.38 -17.69 0.05
C PRO A 56 -14.80 -16.26 0.42
N ALA A 57 -15.59 -15.61 -0.45
CA ALA A 57 -16.02 -14.23 -0.21
C ALA A 57 -16.75 -14.04 1.12
N ALA A 58 -17.57 -15.01 1.53
CA ALA A 58 -18.27 -14.97 2.81
C ALA A 58 -17.30 -14.97 4.01
N SER A 59 -16.22 -15.77 3.94
CA SER A 59 -15.19 -15.85 4.99
C SER A 59 -14.47 -14.51 5.13
N LEU A 60 -14.01 -13.93 4.01
CA LEU A 60 -13.30 -12.64 4.02
C LEU A 60 -14.20 -11.50 4.53
N LEU A 61 -15.47 -11.48 4.11
CA LEU A 61 -16.41 -10.43 4.55
C LEU A 61 -16.73 -10.56 6.04
N LEU A 62 -16.89 -11.78 6.56
CA LEU A 62 -17.11 -12.01 7.99
C LEU A 62 -15.90 -11.54 8.81
N ALA A 63 -14.68 -11.94 8.41
CA ALA A 63 -13.46 -11.49 9.06
C ALA A 63 -13.30 -9.96 9.01
N ALA A 64 -13.71 -9.31 7.92
CA ALA A 64 -13.71 -7.85 7.83
C ALA A 64 -14.67 -7.19 8.84
N VAL A 65 -15.85 -7.78 9.06
CA VAL A 65 -16.82 -7.30 10.08
C VAL A 65 -16.24 -7.49 11.48
N GLU A 66 -15.68 -8.66 11.77
CA GLU A 66 -15.04 -8.97 13.06
C GLU A 66 -13.87 -8.03 13.36
N PHE A 67 -13.01 -7.79 12.37
CA PHE A 67 -11.91 -6.81 12.47
C PHE A 67 -12.44 -5.41 12.79
N CYS A 68 -13.48 -4.95 12.08
CA CYS A 68 -14.07 -3.64 12.33
C CYS A 68 -14.63 -3.51 13.74
N ASP A 69 -15.30 -4.54 14.24
CA ASP A 69 -15.86 -4.58 15.60
C ASP A 69 -14.75 -4.51 16.66
N GLN A 70 -13.70 -5.31 16.51
CA GLN A 70 -12.53 -5.32 17.41
C GLN A 70 -11.79 -4.00 17.45
N GLU A 71 -11.64 -3.33 16.29
CA GLU A 71 -10.94 -2.04 16.17
C GLU A 71 -11.85 -0.83 16.50
N GLY A 72 -13.14 -1.04 16.74
CA GLY A 72 -14.12 0.03 16.98
C GLY A 72 -14.39 0.86 15.72
N ILE A 73 -14.27 0.23 14.55
CA ILE A 73 -14.53 0.84 13.23
C ILE A 73 -16.02 0.65 12.91
N GLU A 74 -16.72 1.73 12.61
CA GLU A 74 -18.11 1.68 12.21
C GLU A 74 -18.24 1.38 10.71
N ILE A 75 -18.98 0.35 10.36
CA ILE A 75 -19.37 0.06 8.98
C ILE A 75 -20.63 0.88 8.65
N THR A 76 -20.52 1.85 7.74
CA THR A 76 -21.61 2.78 7.41
C THR A 76 -21.50 3.31 6.01
N ASN A 77 -22.63 3.51 5.34
CA ASN A 77 -22.70 4.20 4.05
C ASN A 77 -23.02 5.70 4.20
N GLN A 78 -23.18 6.18 5.44
CA GLN A 78 -23.46 7.59 5.73
C GLN A 78 -22.16 8.34 6.04
N ARG A 79 -21.67 9.15 5.07
CA ARG A 79 -20.44 9.97 5.22
C ARG A 79 -19.25 9.15 5.73
N PRO A 80 -18.87 8.07 5.06
CA PRO A 80 -17.75 7.25 5.48
C PRO A 80 -16.44 8.07 5.40
N GLN A 81 -15.49 7.71 6.27
CA GLN A 81 -14.11 8.21 6.20
C GLN A 81 -13.40 7.59 4.99
N TYR A 82 -13.63 6.30 4.77
CA TYR A 82 -13.15 5.56 3.60
C TYR A 82 -14.26 4.72 2.99
N GLU A 83 -14.22 4.60 1.67
CA GLU A 83 -15.18 3.83 0.89
C GLU A 83 -14.43 2.82 0.00
N TYR A 84 -14.77 1.56 0.14
CA TYR A 84 -14.22 0.46 -0.66
C TYR A 84 -15.32 -0.16 -1.51
N HIS A 85 -14.94 -0.74 -2.64
CA HIS A 85 -15.84 -1.57 -3.41
C HIS A 85 -15.30 -3.00 -3.45
N VAL A 86 -16.04 -3.92 -2.87
CA VAL A 86 -15.70 -5.35 -2.89
C VAL A 86 -16.42 -5.99 -4.07
N LEU A 87 -15.63 -6.59 -4.96
CA LEU A 87 -16.08 -7.22 -6.20
C LEU A 87 -16.01 -8.74 -6.05
N THR A 88 -17.05 -9.40 -6.49
CA THR A 88 -17.10 -10.86 -6.65
C THR A 88 -17.62 -11.17 -8.05
N ALA A 89 -17.57 -12.44 -8.48
CA ALA A 89 -18.13 -12.86 -9.75
C ALA A 89 -19.62 -12.53 -9.92
N ARG A 90 -20.34 -12.33 -8.81
CA ARG A 90 -21.80 -12.16 -8.83
C ARG A 90 -22.29 -10.75 -8.51
N LYS A 91 -21.53 -9.99 -7.73
CA LYS A 91 -21.97 -8.68 -7.23
C LYS A 91 -20.81 -7.78 -6.83
N GLN A 92 -21.10 -6.49 -6.82
CA GLN A 92 -20.28 -5.46 -6.20
C GLN A 92 -20.96 -5.00 -4.91
N ILE A 93 -20.19 -4.88 -3.84
CA ILE A 93 -20.65 -4.42 -2.53
C ILE A 93 -19.87 -3.15 -2.21
N LYS A 94 -20.57 -2.09 -1.90
CA LYS A 94 -19.99 -0.84 -1.39
C LYS A 94 -19.88 -0.93 0.13
N VAL A 95 -18.70 -0.68 0.67
CA VAL A 95 -18.38 -0.74 2.10
C VAL A 95 -17.78 0.58 2.53
N GLY A 96 -18.51 1.32 3.33
CA GLY A 96 -18.02 2.55 3.96
C GLY A 96 -17.56 2.27 5.38
N LEU A 97 -16.43 2.87 5.78
CA LEU A 97 -15.86 2.76 7.11
C LEU A 97 -15.71 4.14 7.75
N ARG A 98 -15.97 4.25 9.08
CA ARG A 98 -15.78 5.45 9.88
C ARG A 98 -15.09 5.11 11.21
N HIS A 99 -14.47 6.10 11.83
CA HIS A 99 -13.67 5.94 13.06
C HIS A 99 -12.39 5.10 12.86
N CYS A 100 -11.86 5.09 11.63
CA CYS A 100 -10.61 4.40 11.34
C CYS A 100 -9.43 5.14 11.98
N LYS A 101 -8.61 4.41 12.74
CA LYS A 101 -7.39 4.94 13.37
C LYS A 101 -6.28 5.24 12.36
N SER A 102 -6.20 4.45 11.29
CA SER A 102 -5.23 4.67 10.22
C SER A 102 -5.57 5.94 9.43
N PRO A 103 -4.58 6.83 9.18
CA PRO A 103 -4.77 8.04 8.39
C PRO A 103 -4.95 7.76 6.89
N LEU A 104 -4.84 6.50 6.47
CA LEU A 104 -4.94 6.08 5.08
C LEU A 104 -5.85 4.86 4.92
N ALA A 105 -6.72 4.88 3.92
CA ALA A 105 -7.58 3.75 3.57
C ALA A 105 -6.80 2.45 3.36
N VAL A 106 -5.68 2.53 2.66
CA VAL A 106 -4.81 1.36 2.44
C VAL A 106 -4.31 0.76 3.75
N GLY A 107 -4.03 1.56 4.76
CA GLY A 107 -3.56 1.07 6.06
C GLY A 107 -4.59 0.24 6.80
N VAL A 108 -5.87 0.64 6.75
CA VAL A 108 -6.98 -0.15 7.33
C VAL A 108 -7.11 -1.50 6.60
N LEU A 109 -7.09 -1.47 5.26
CA LEU A 109 -7.22 -2.69 4.45
C LEU A 109 -6.05 -3.65 4.67
N GLU A 110 -4.80 -3.14 4.72
CA GLU A 110 -3.61 -3.98 4.95
C GLU A 110 -3.63 -4.63 6.34
N ALA A 111 -4.10 -3.93 7.37
CA ALA A 111 -4.23 -4.49 8.71
C ALA A 111 -5.24 -5.65 8.71
N MET A 112 -6.43 -5.44 8.15
CA MET A 112 -7.48 -6.45 8.04
C MET A 112 -7.02 -7.66 7.19
N LEU A 113 -6.41 -7.42 6.02
CA LEU A 113 -5.90 -8.50 5.17
C LEU A 113 -4.75 -9.26 5.83
N GLY A 114 -3.86 -8.57 6.55
CA GLY A 114 -2.77 -9.19 7.28
C GLY A 114 -3.27 -10.15 8.35
N GLU A 115 -4.29 -9.78 9.11
CA GLU A 115 -4.92 -10.63 10.10
C GLU A 115 -5.63 -11.83 9.45
N TYR A 116 -6.41 -11.59 8.40
CA TYR A 116 -7.08 -12.67 7.67
C TYR A 116 -6.08 -13.71 7.13
N LEU A 117 -5.01 -13.26 6.44
CA LEU A 117 -4.01 -14.14 5.85
C LEU A 117 -3.17 -14.90 6.90
N ALA A 118 -3.04 -14.37 8.11
CA ALA A 118 -2.36 -15.08 9.20
C ALA A 118 -3.10 -16.36 9.58
N GLY A 119 -4.44 -16.34 9.52
CA GLY A 119 -5.32 -17.48 9.80
C GLY A 119 -5.64 -18.39 8.59
N HIS A 120 -5.40 -17.90 7.35
CA HIS A 120 -5.84 -18.57 6.11
C HIS A 120 -4.65 -18.73 5.15
N LYS A 121 -3.87 -19.80 5.34
CA LYS A 121 -2.61 -20.03 4.58
C LYS A 121 -2.83 -20.35 3.10
N GLU A 122 -4.03 -20.78 2.72
CA GLU A 122 -4.45 -21.01 1.35
C GLU A 122 -4.79 -19.72 0.60
N ALA A 123 -5.05 -18.63 1.32
CA ALA A 123 -5.35 -17.34 0.73
C ALA A 123 -4.07 -16.54 0.44
N THR A 124 -4.09 -15.83 -0.68
CA THR A 124 -3.01 -14.91 -1.06
C THR A 124 -3.60 -13.60 -1.56
N VAL A 125 -2.81 -12.52 -1.48
CA VAL A 125 -3.21 -11.20 -1.98
C VAL A 125 -2.24 -10.73 -3.05
N ASP A 126 -2.77 -10.19 -4.15
CA ASP A 126 -2.00 -9.48 -5.15
C ASP A 126 -2.42 -8.02 -5.26
N TYR A 127 -1.52 -7.21 -5.80
CA TYR A 127 -1.57 -5.74 -5.86
C TYR A 127 -1.75 -5.34 -7.31
N ILE A 128 -2.94 -4.90 -7.65
CA ILE A 128 -3.36 -4.67 -9.04
C ILE A 128 -3.50 -3.17 -9.30
N HIS A 129 -2.84 -2.70 -10.36
CA HIS A 129 -3.03 -1.39 -10.91
C HIS A 129 -4.14 -1.41 -11.97
N GLY A 130 -5.10 -0.50 -11.83
CA GLY A 130 -6.24 -0.40 -12.74
C GLY A 130 -7.44 -1.25 -12.37
N GLU A 131 -8.60 -0.62 -12.35
CA GLU A 131 -9.89 -1.22 -11.96
C GLU A 131 -10.34 -2.34 -12.91
N SER A 132 -10.08 -2.19 -14.22
CA SER A 132 -10.49 -3.15 -15.25
C SER A 132 -9.92 -4.54 -14.99
N GLU A 133 -8.65 -4.63 -14.60
CA GLU A 133 -8.00 -5.89 -14.31
C GLU A 133 -8.53 -6.53 -13.02
N VAL A 134 -8.81 -5.72 -11.99
CA VAL A 134 -9.47 -6.21 -10.77
C VAL A 134 -10.83 -6.80 -11.07
N ARG A 135 -11.62 -6.16 -11.93
CA ARG A 135 -12.95 -6.65 -12.37
C ARG A 135 -12.84 -7.95 -13.13
N ARG A 136 -11.85 -8.07 -14.03
CA ARG A 136 -11.58 -9.30 -14.76
C ARG A 136 -11.26 -10.46 -13.82
N LEU A 137 -10.34 -10.26 -12.90
CA LEU A 137 -9.94 -11.28 -11.92
C LEU A 137 -11.08 -11.64 -10.96
N ALA A 138 -11.91 -10.69 -10.55
CA ALA A 138 -13.09 -10.95 -9.73
C ALA A 138 -14.13 -11.79 -10.47
N ALA A 139 -14.31 -11.59 -11.77
CA ALA A 139 -15.21 -12.39 -12.60
C ALA A 139 -14.76 -13.86 -12.70
N GLU A 140 -13.47 -14.16 -12.53
CA GLU A 140 -12.90 -15.49 -12.47
C GLU A 140 -13.09 -16.21 -11.14
N GLY A 141 -13.81 -15.58 -10.19
CA GLY A 141 -14.14 -16.18 -8.89
C GLY A 141 -13.28 -15.70 -7.72
N ASN A 142 -12.36 -14.78 -7.97
CA ASN A 142 -11.55 -14.15 -6.92
C ASN A 142 -12.30 -12.96 -6.28
N ILE A 143 -11.70 -12.37 -5.24
CA ILE A 143 -12.30 -11.21 -4.55
C ILE A 143 -11.46 -9.98 -4.88
N GLY A 144 -12.05 -9.05 -5.64
CA GLY A 144 -11.46 -7.75 -5.92
C GLY A 144 -11.84 -6.74 -4.84
N ILE A 145 -10.88 -5.90 -4.43
CA ILE A 145 -11.13 -4.81 -3.49
C ILE A 145 -10.57 -3.54 -4.11
N LEU A 146 -11.49 -2.66 -4.54
CA LEU A 146 -11.12 -1.33 -5.04
C LEU A 146 -10.99 -0.38 -3.86
N LEU A 147 -9.85 0.27 -3.79
CA LEU A 147 -9.59 1.33 -2.82
C LEU A 147 -10.05 2.68 -3.38
N PRO A 148 -10.40 3.63 -2.49
CA PRO A 148 -10.64 5.00 -2.90
C PRO A 148 -9.38 5.62 -3.52
N GLU A 149 -9.59 6.65 -4.34
CA GLU A 149 -8.51 7.43 -4.94
C GLU A 149 -7.60 8.02 -3.85
N PHE A 150 -6.29 7.94 -4.08
CA PHE A 150 -5.31 8.47 -3.14
C PHE A 150 -5.20 10.00 -3.28
N GLN A 151 -5.55 10.70 -2.21
CA GLN A 151 -5.45 12.16 -2.19
C GLN A 151 -4.03 12.60 -1.82
N LYS A 152 -3.40 13.45 -2.66
CA LYS A 152 -2.02 13.94 -2.46
C LYS A 152 -1.82 14.60 -1.09
N ASP A 153 -2.82 15.34 -0.63
CA ASP A 153 -2.79 16.04 0.67
C ASP A 153 -2.71 15.08 1.87
N GLY A 154 -3.13 13.82 1.68
CA GLY A 154 -3.00 12.76 2.69
C GLY A 154 -1.60 12.17 2.81
N LEU A 155 -0.68 12.44 1.87
CA LEU A 155 0.63 11.79 1.85
C LEU A 155 1.49 12.15 3.05
N PHE A 156 1.73 13.45 3.28
CA PHE A 156 2.58 13.90 4.39
C PHE A 156 1.95 13.63 5.76
N PRO A 157 0.66 13.93 6.00
CA PRO A 157 0.01 13.52 7.23
C PRO A 157 0.09 12.01 7.47
N GLY A 158 -0.11 11.20 6.43
CA GLY A 158 0.00 9.75 6.50
C GLY A 158 1.38 9.27 6.93
N VAL A 159 2.45 9.89 6.40
CA VAL A 159 3.84 9.55 6.78
C VAL A 159 4.18 10.05 8.18
N VAL A 160 3.74 11.25 8.55
CA VAL A 160 4.02 11.83 9.89
C VAL A 160 3.34 11.03 10.99
N GLN A 161 2.10 10.60 10.78
CA GLN A 161 1.31 9.86 11.77
C GLN A 161 1.57 8.36 11.75
N GLY A 162 1.70 7.77 10.55
CA GLY A 162 1.80 6.32 10.34
C GLY A 162 3.22 5.82 10.05
N GLY A 163 4.21 6.70 9.89
CA GLY A 163 5.58 6.31 9.54
C GLY A 163 5.71 5.85 8.08
N VAL A 164 6.37 4.71 7.87
CA VAL A 164 6.55 4.15 6.52
C VAL A 164 5.20 3.71 5.96
N LEU A 165 4.86 4.24 4.77
CA LEU A 165 3.61 3.88 4.10
C LEU A 165 3.51 2.37 3.86
N PRO A 166 2.31 1.79 3.88
CA PRO A 166 2.09 0.41 3.46
C PRO A 166 2.62 0.16 2.05
N LYS A 167 3.00 -1.09 1.77
CA LYS A 167 3.44 -1.48 0.43
C LYS A 167 2.33 -1.20 -0.59
N LYS A 168 2.74 -0.70 -1.76
CA LYS A 168 1.79 -0.48 -2.85
C LYS A 168 0.58 0.40 -2.44
N THR A 169 0.84 1.50 -1.76
CA THR A 169 -0.18 2.49 -1.36
C THR A 169 -0.77 3.17 -2.60
N PHE A 170 0.09 3.55 -3.55
CA PHE A 170 -0.29 4.17 -4.82
C PHE A 170 0.76 3.87 -5.90
N SER A 171 0.40 4.11 -7.16
CA SER A 171 1.31 4.21 -8.29
C SER A 171 1.42 5.66 -8.75
N ILE A 172 2.59 6.06 -9.22
CA ILE A 172 2.80 7.33 -9.91
C ILE A 172 2.99 6.99 -11.39
N GLY A 173 2.07 7.47 -12.22
CA GLY A 173 2.06 7.22 -13.66
C GLY A 173 1.77 5.77 -14.05
N HIS A 174 1.49 5.55 -15.33
CA HIS A 174 1.25 4.23 -15.91
C HIS A 174 2.56 3.49 -16.20
N ALA A 175 2.46 2.17 -16.39
CA ALA A 175 3.63 1.33 -16.65
C ALA A 175 4.37 1.74 -17.94
N GLU A 176 3.61 2.14 -18.97
CA GLU A 176 4.15 2.57 -20.28
C GLU A 176 4.94 3.88 -20.20
N GLU A 177 4.67 4.71 -19.21
CA GLU A 177 5.35 5.99 -19.00
C GLU A 177 6.68 5.82 -18.25
N LYS A 178 6.90 4.68 -17.62
CA LYS A 178 8.11 4.43 -16.84
C LYS A 178 9.30 4.15 -17.74
N ARG A 179 10.40 4.84 -17.49
CA ARG A 179 11.65 4.66 -18.23
C ARG A 179 12.56 3.67 -17.51
N CYS A 180 13.37 2.95 -18.29
CA CYS A 180 14.43 2.12 -17.73
C CYS A 180 15.52 3.02 -17.14
N TYR A 181 16.06 2.63 -15.99
CA TYR A 181 17.22 3.26 -15.42
C TYR A 181 18.48 2.62 -15.98
N PHE A 182 19.36 3.42 -16.59
CA PHE A 182 20.64 2.95 -17.11
C PHE A 182 21.80 3.27 -16.16
N GLU A 183 21.53 4.06 -15.13
CA GLU A 183 22.53 4.45 -14.13
C GLU A 183 22.32 3.68 -12.85
N CYS A 184 23.40 3.15 -12.32
CA CYS A 184 23.44 2.50 -11.01
C CYS A 184 24.76 2.82 -10.33
N ARG A 185 24.80 2.69 -9.03
CA ARG A 185 26.04 2.81 -8.26
C ARG A 185 26.22 1.62 -7.33
N ARG A 186 27.47 1.28 -7.09
CA ARG A 186 27.83 0.28 -6.09
C ARG A 186 27.56 0.85 -4.68
N ILE A 187 26.90 0.07 -3.83
CA ILE A 187 26.64 0.38 -2.42
C ILE A 187 27.58 -0.39 -1.47
N ARG A 188 28.35 -1.33 -2.02
CA ARG A 188 29.46 -2.02 -1.34
C ARG A 188 30.77 -1.61 -1.99
N PRO A 189 31.87 -1.52 -1.22
CA PRO A 189 33.19 -1.24 -1.76
C PRO A 189 33.62 -2.23 -2.83
#